data_131774bf9a21d619507aa8b85509ac41
#
_entry.id   131774bf9a21d619507aa8b85509ac41
#
_cell.length_a   1.000
_cell.length_b   1.000
_cell.length_c   1.000
_cell.angle_alpha   90.00
_cell.angle_beta   90.00
_cell.angle_gamma   90.00
#
_symmetry.space_group_name_H-M   'P 1'
#
loop_
_entity.id
_entity.type
_entity.pdbx_description
1 polymer ?
#
loop_
_entity_poly.entity_id
_entity_poly.type
_entity_poly.pdbx_seq_one_letter_code
_entity_poly.pdbx_strand_id
1 'polypeptide(L)'
;TVTEEVTGIDIVKNQMYIAAGASLEDVHLTQDLIELNGAALQCRITTEDPANGFRPDSGVVTGYQSPGGAGVRLDGNVAVGTTITPNFDSLLVKMTCRGRNFQVAVDRALRALNEFTINGLSTNIGFLRALLSEPEFRNERINTGFIADHPNLLEVPAAADDAGKILNYLASVTVNQPNGPRPTNI
;
A
#
# COMPACT_ATOMS: atom_id res chain seq x y z
N THR A 1 -4.26 11.34 -7.83
CA THR A 1 -3.99 11.48 -6.36
C THR A 1 -2.56 11.97 -6.10
N VAL A 2 -1.51 11.33 -6.70
CA VAL A 2 -0.10 11.78 -6.47
C VAL A 2 0.13 13.23 -6.88
N THR A 3 -0.45 13.68 -7.98
CA THR A 3 -0.38 15.07 -8.43
C THR A 3 -0.98 16.03 -7.39
N GLU A 4 -2.15 15.70 -6.87
CA GLU A 4 -2.82 16.46 -5.81
C GLU A 4 -1.96 16.51 -4.54
N GLU A 5 -1.33 15.40 -4.15
CA GLU A 5 -0.48 15.33 -2.97
C GLU A 5 0.78 16.20 -3.06
N VAL A 6 1.34 16.39 -4.25
CA VAL A 6 2.57 17.19 -4.42
C VAL A 6 2.31 18.64 -4.85
N THR A 7 1.13 18.95 -5.41
CA THR A 7 0.78 20.30 -5.85
C THR A 7 -0.24 21.00 -4.94
N GLY A 8 -1.01 20.23 -4.15
CA GLY A 8 -2.16 20.74 -3.41
C GLY A 8 -3.39 21.06 -4.29
N ILE A 9 -3.35 20.71 -5.57
CA ILE A 9 -4.40 21.03 -6.52
C ILE A 9 -5.43 19.91 -6.57
N ASP A 10 -6.67 20.21 -6.20
CA ASP A 10 -7.82 19.30 -6.39
C ASP A 10 -8.22 19.30 -7.87
N ILE A 11 -7.75 18.29 -8.60
CA ILE A 11 -7.97 18.17 -10.05
C ILE A 11 -9.46 18.02 -10.36
N VAL A 12 -10.19 17.21 -9.60
CA VAL A 12 -11.61 16.92 -9.87
C VAL A 12 -12.46 18.17 -9.66
N LYS A 13 -12.22 18.90 -8.57
CA LYS A 13 -12.90 20.17 -8.32
C LYS A 13 -12.65 21.18 -9.44
N ASN A 14 -11.39 21.31 -9.87
CA ASN A 14 -11.03 22.24 -10.94
C ASN A 14 -11.60 21.83 -12.30
N GLN A 15 -11.70 20.52 -12.59
CA GLN A 15 -12.40 20.03 -13.78
C GLN A 15 -13.87 20.47 -13.79
N MET A 16 -14.55 20.47 -12.63
CA MET A 16 -15.94 20.94 -12.54
C MET A 16 -16.04 22.44 -12.81
N TYR A 17 -15.13 23.26 -12.30
CA TYR A 17 -15.11 24.70 -12.59
C TYR A 17 -14.87 24.99 -14.07
N ILE A 18 -13.89 24.32 -14.69
CA ILE A 18 -13.60 24.47 -16.11
C ILE A 18 -14.79 24.01 -16.96
N ALA A 19 -15.46 22.91 -16.60
CA ALA A 19 -16.66 22.47 -17.28
C ALA A 19 -17.84 23.46 -17.15
N ALA A 20 -17.86 24.25 -16.08
CA ALA A 20 -18.79 25.34 -15.87
C ALA A 20 -18.40 26.66 -16.61
N GLY A 21 -17.28 26.68 -17.33
CA GLY A 21 -16.84 27.80 -18.15
C GLY A 21 -15.73 28.66 -17.53
N ALA A 22 -15.15 28.26 -16.38
CA ALA A 22 -14.02 28.98 -15.82
C ALA A 22 -12.74 28.77 -16.65
N SER A 23 -11.92 29.81 -16.77
CA SER A 23 -10.58 29.73 -17.35
C SER A 23 -9.56 29.15 -16.35
N LEU A 24 -8.34 28.83 -16.81
CA LEU A 24 -7.25 28.43 -15.91
C LEU A 24 -6.83 29.55 -14.96
N GLU A 25 -6.91 30.81 -15.41
CA GLU A 25 -6.67 32.00 -14.59
C GLU A 25 -7.68 32.14 -13.47
N ASP A 26 -8.98 31.92 -13.75
CA ASP A 26 -10.06 32.01 -12.76
C ASP A 26 -9.90 30.99 -11.63
N VAL A 27 -9.32 29.85 -11.91
CA VAL A 27 -9.08 28.76 -10.93
C VAL A 27 -7.63 28.75 -10.43
N HIS A 28 -6.83 29.75 -10.73
CA HIS A 28 -5.42 29.88 -10.32
C HIS A 28 -4.55 28.66 -10.70
N LEU A 29 -4.71 28.15 -11.91
CA LEU A 29 -3.98 26.99 -12.45
C LEU A 29 -3.06 27.37 -13.62
N THR A 30 -2.59 28.61 -13.68
CA THR A 30 -1.53 28.97 -14.64
C THR A 30 -0.20 28.32 -14.25
N GLN A 31 0.64 28.01 -15.23
CA GLN A 31 1.87 27.23 -15.02
C GLN A 31 2.82 27.85 -14.01
N ASP A 32 2.87 29.17 -13.92
CA ASP A 32 3.70 29.95 -13.00
C ASP A 32 3.26 29.87 -11.53
N LEU A 33 2.01 29.47 -11.29
CA LEU A 33 1.45 29.30 -9.94
C LEU A 33 1.53 27.87 -9.43
N ILE A 34 1.95 26.91 -10.27
CA ILE A 34 2.00 25.49 -9.90
C ILE A 34 3.37 25.18 -9.30
N GLU A 35 3.37 24.88 -8.01
CA GLU A 35 4.57 24.47 -7.26
C GLU A 35 4.53 22.98 -6.92
N LEU A 36 5.69 22.32 -7.05
CA LEU A 36 5.86 20.93 -6.60
C LEU A 36 6.47 20.91 -5.20
N ASN A 37 5.77 20.28 -4.26
CA ASN A 37 6.23 20.18 -2.88
C ASN A 37 6.40 18.72 -2.46
N GLY A 38 7.66 18.28 -2.36
CA GLY A 38 8.01 16.92 -1.99
C GLY A 38 7.80 15.91 -3.11
N ALA A 39 7.58 14.66 -2.72
CA ALA A 39 7.32 13.54 -3.61
C ALA A 39 6.16 12.70 -3.08
N ALA A 40 5.45 12.02 -3.98
CA ALA A 40 4.40 11.09 -3.62
C ALA A 40 4.45 9.85 -4.51
N LEU A 41 4.07 8.72 -3.95
CA LEU A 41 3.85 7.48 -4.69
C LEU A 41 2.51 6.87 -4.31
N GLN A 42 1.91 6.15 -5.25
CA GLN A 42 0.64 5.47 -5.03
C GLN A 42 0.81 3.97 -5.21
N CYS A 43 0.37 3.21 -4.21
CA CYS A 43 0.20 1.76 -4.28
C CYS A 43 -1.29 1.45 -4.51
N ARG A 44 -1.58 0.72 -5.57
CA ARG A 44 -2.92 0.17 -5.81
C ARG A 44 -2.97 -1.20 -5.16
N ILE A 45 -3.68 -1.31 -4.05
CA ILE A 45 -3.88 -2.58 -3.36
C ILE A 45 -5.05 -3.30 -4.00
N THR A 46 -4.77 -4.47 -4.58
CA THR A 46 -5.71 -5.26 -5.39
C THR A 46 -5.84 -6.66 -4.83
N THR A 47 -6.93 -7.34 -5.20
CA THR A 47 -7.14 -8.78 -4.93
C THR A 47 -6.51 -9.65 -6.02
N GLU A 48 -5.32 -9.30 -6.45
CA GLU A 48 -4.60 -10.02 -7.49
C GLU A 48 -3.45 -10.82 -6.87
N ASP A 49 -3.24 -12.03 -7.38
CA ASP A 49 -2.12 -12.88 -6.99
C ASP A 49 -0.96 -12.73 -7.99
N PRO A 50 0.10 -12.01 -7.62
CA PRO A 50 1.25 -11.80 -8.51
C PRO A 50 1.97 -13.10 -8.90
N ALA A 51 2.02 -14.09 -8.02
CA ALA A 51 2.66 -15.38 -8.26
C ALA A 51 1.90 -16.21 -9.33
N ASN A 52 0.62 -15.94 -9.50
CA ASN A 52 -0.24 -16.59 -10.49
C ASN A 52 -0.63 -15.67 -11.66
N GLY A 53 0.27 -14.79 -12.09
CA GLY A 53 0.07 -13.90 -13.23
C GLY A 53 -0.99 -12.83 -12.98
N PHE A 54 -1.09 -12.31 -11.76
CA PHE A 54 -2.05 -11.29 -11.34
C PHE A 54 -3.52 -11.70 -11.55
N ARG A 55 -3.82 -12.99 -11.38
CA ARG A 55 -5.21 -13.47 -11.45
C ARG A 55 -6.00 -12.87 -10.29
N PRO A 56 -7.18 -12.29 -10.59
CA PRO A 56 -8.06 -11.77 -9.54
C PRO A 56 -8.53 -12.91 -8.61
N ASP A 57 -8.46 -12.66 -7.31
CA ASP A 57 -9.06 -13.50 -6.29
C ASP A 57 -10.43 -12.95 -5.88
N SER A 58 -11.28 -13.80 -5.35
CA SER A 58 -12.63 -13.46 -4.90
C SER A 58 -12.92 -14.13 -3.56
N GLY A 59 -13.70 -13.46 -2.73
CA GLY A 59 -14.00 -13.96 -1.40
C GLY A 59 -14.64 -12.91 -0.51
N VAL A 60 -14.66 -13.17 0.78
CA VAL A 60 -15.17 -12.25 1.80
C VAL A 60 -14.00 -11.74 2.63
N VAL A 61 -13.92 -10.44 2.82
CA VAL A 61 -12.94 -9.82 3.71
C VAL A 61 -13.28 -10.20 5.16
N THR A 62 -12.42 -11.01 5.80
CA THR A 62 -12.63 -11.49 7.18
C THR A 62 -11.87 -10.67 8.21
N GLY A 63 -10.87 -9.90 7.77
CA GLY A 63 -10.12 -8.97 8.61
C GLY A 63 -9.66 -7.78 7.78
N TYR A 64 -9.74 -6.58 8.34
CA TYR A 64 -9.29 -5.34 7.71
C TYR A 64 -8.70 -4.40 8.75
N GLN A 65 -7.43 -4.07 8.59
CA GLN A 65 -6.74 -3.06 9.39
C GLN A 65 -5.95 -2.16 8.44
N SER A 66 -6.34 -0.89 8.39
CA SER A 66 -5.67 0.10 7.55
C SER A 66 -4.53 0.79 8.30
N PRO A 67 -3.44 1.12 7.60
CA PRO A 67 -2.39 1.98 8.16
C PRO A 67 -2.89 3.42 8.31
N GLY A 68 -2.16 4.20 9.11
CA GLY A 68 -2.46 5.61 9.30
C GLY A 68 -1.21 6.46 9.47
N GLY A 69 -1.41 7.70 9.92
CA GLY A 69 -0.34 8.64 10.23
C GLY A 69 -0.05 9.65 9.12
N ALA A 70 0.83 10.60 9.44
CA ALA A 70 1.13 11.74 8.56
C ALA A 70 1.66 11.30 7.20
N GLY A 71 1.06 11.83 6.11
CA GLY A 71 1.45 11.56 4.73
C GLY A 71 1.07 10.18 4.22
N VAL A 72 0.10 9.52 4.84
CA VAL A 72 -0.58 8.32 4.33
C VAL A 72 -2.03 8.68 4.06
N ARG A 73 -2.46 8.54 2.82
CA ARG A 73 -3.83 8.74 2.36
C ARG A 73 -4.36 7.43 1.80
N LEU A 74 -5.57 7.09 2.18
CA LEU A 74 -6.27 5.90 1.70
C LEU A 74 -7.56 6.32 1.01
N ASP A 75 -7.73 5.88 -0.23
CA ASP A 75 -8.95 6.07 -1.01
C ASP A 75 -9.50 4.68 -1.37
N GLY A 76 -10.56 4.27 -0.71
CA GLY A 76 -11.19 2.96 -0.90
C GLY A 76 -12.39 2.78 0.01
N ASN A 77 -13.16 1.72 -0.24
CA ASN A 77 -14.36 1.40 0.53
C ASN A 77 -14.41 -0.10 0.83
N VAL A 78 -13.48 -0.58 1.64
CA VAL A 78 -13.39 -1.98 2.07
C VAL A 78 -13.54 -2.07 3.57
N ALA A 79 -14.34 -3.02 4.03
CA ALA A 79 -14.55 -3.31 5.44
C ALA A 79 -14.68 -4.82 5.65
N VAL A 80 -14.60 -5.27 6.89
CA VAL A 80 -14.90 -6.66 7.25
C VAL A 80 -16.33 -7.00 6.82
N GLY A 81 -16.51 -8.12 6.15
CA GLY A 81 -17.77 -8.57 5.57
C GLY A 81 -17.98 -8.13 4.11
N THR A 82 -17.13 -7.28 3.53
CA THR A 82 -17.22 -6.93 2.11
C THR A 82 -16.96 -8.16 1.25
N THR A 83 -17.87 -8.46 0.33
CA THR A 83 -17.72 -9.53 -0.65
C THR A 83 -17.07 -8.97 -1.91
N ILE A 84 -15.94 -9.54 -2.31
CA ILE A 84 -15.24 -9.21 -3.54
C ILE A 84 -15.57 -10.26 -4.59
N THR A 85 -15.98 -9.80 -5.77
CA THR A 85 -16.37 -10.66 -6.89
C THR A 85 -15.51 -10.36 -8.11
N PRO A 86 -15.30 -11.33 -9.02
CA PRO A 86 -14.50 -11.12 -10.22
C PRO A 86 -15.20 -10.25 -11.28
N ASN A 87 -16.45 -9.84 -11.04
CA ASN A 87 -17.25 -9.06 -11.99
C ASN A 87 -16.95 -7.56 -11.98
N PHE A 88 -16.19 -7.10 -10.98
CA PHE A 88 -15.78 -5.70 -10.82
C PHE A 88 -14.25 -5.60 -10.78
N ASP A 89 -13.76 -4.36 -10.70
CA ASP A 89 -12.33 -4.10 -10.55
C ASP A 89 -11.77 -4.80 -9.28
N SER A 90 -10.60 -5.40 -9.39
CA SER A 90 -9.85 -6.01 -8.28
C SER A 90 -9.33 -4.98 -7.26
N LEU A 91 -9.43 -3.68 -7.55
CA LEU A 91 -8.92 -2.61 -6.70
C LEU A 91 -9.69 -2.51 -5.39
N LEU A 92 -8.99 -2.71 -4.28
CA LEU A 92 -9.52 -2.52 -2.92
C LEU A 92 -9.31 -1.10 -2.41
N VAL A 93 -8.06 -0.64 -2.46
CA VAL A 93 -7.63 0.64 -1.87
C VAL A 93 -6.50 1.25 -2.69
N LYS A 94 -6.58 2.55 -2.92
CA LYS A 94 -5.43 3.36 -3.36
C LYS A 94 -4.75 3.93 -2.13
N MET A 95 -3.55 3.47 -1.84
CA MET A 95 -2.73 4.01 -0.76
C MET A 95 -1.72 4.98 -1.37
N THR A 96 -1.84 6.25 -1.05
CA THR A 96 -0.92 7.30 -1.51
C THR A 96 -0.08 7.78 -0.35
N CYS A 97 1.24 7.72 -0.52
CA CYS A 97 2.21 8.15 0.48
C CYS A 97 3.00 9.35 -0.03
N ARG A 98 3.04 10.43 0.77
CA ARG A 98 3.77 11.64 0.50
C ARG A 98 4.97 11.76 1.42
N GLY A 99 6.11 12.25 0.90
CA GLY A 99 7.32 12.58 1.66
C GLY A 99 7.94 13.89 1.21
N ARG A 100 8.88 14.42 1.99
CA ARG A 100 9.67 15.59 1.58
C ARG A 100 10.55 15.32 0.35
N ASN A 101 10.85 14.07 0.09
CA ASN A 101 11.53 13.54 -1.08
C ASN A 101 11.05 12.12 -1.36
N PHE A 102 11.50 11.53 -2.47
CA PHE A 102 11.08 10.20 -2.91
C PHE A 102 11.42 9.10 -1.87
N GLN A 103 12.61 9.11 -1.30
CA GLN A 103 13.03 8.11 -0.30
C GLN A 103 12.09 8.09 0.92
N VAL A 104 11.73 9.28 1.43
CA VAL A 104 10.79 9.39 2.57
C VAL A 104 9.40 8.91 2.18
N ALA A 105 8.96 9.15 0.94
CA ALA A 105 7.67 8.63 0.45
C ALA A 105 7.69 7.09 0.38
N VAL A 106 8.78 6.49 -0.13
CA VAL A 106 8.99 5.04 -0.19
C VAL A 106 9.03 4.42 1.21
N ASP A 107 9.81 4.98 2.14
CA ASP A 107 9.91 4.47 3.51
C ASP A 107 8.55 4.49 4.21
N ARG A 108 7.77 5.55 3.98
CA ARG A 108 6.43 5.70 4.50
C ARG A 108 5.46 4.68 3.92
N ALA A 109 5.57 4.41 2.62
CA ALA A 109 4.77 3.40 1.95
C ALA A 109 5.10 1.99 2.43
N LEU A 110 6.39 1.66 2.61
CA LEU A 110 6.82 0.37 3.18
C LEU A 110 6.28 0.17 4.60
N ARG A 111 6.39 1.20 5.47
CA ARG A 111 5.81 1.15 6.81
C ARG A 111 4.30 0.90 6.73
N ALA A 112 3.60 1.67 5.91
CA ALA A 112 2.15 1.55 5.75
C ALA A 112 1.74 0.17 5.22
N LEU A 113 2.45 -0.40 4.23
CA LEU A 113 2.21 -1.75 3.73
C LEU A 113 2.47 -2.84 4.78
N ASN A 114 3.41 -2.62 5.71
CA ASN A 114 3.67 -3.55 6.81
C ASN A 114 2.57 -3.52 7.89
N GLU A 115 1.92 -2.38 8.08
CA GLU A 115 0.79 -2.21 8.99
C GLU A 115 -0.53 -2.65 8.37
N PHE A 116 -0.60 -2.73 7.03
CA PHE A 116 -1.84 -3.06 6.31
C PHE A 116 -2.15 -4.56 6.41
N THR A 117 -3.33 -4.89 6.94
CA THR A 117 -3.80 -6.27 7.05
C THR A 117 -5.14 -6.40 6.34
N ILE A 118 -5.23 -7.34 5.38
CA ILE A 118 -6.47 -7.74 4.72
C ILE A 118 -6.49 -9.27 4.72
N ASN A 119 -7.48 -9.87 5.35
CA ASN A 119 -7.65 -11.32 5.45
C ASN A 119 -8.88 -11.79 4.70
N GLY A 120 -8.87 -13.06 4.29
CA GLY A 120 -9.99 -13.73 3.61
C GLY A 120 -9.83 -13.85 2.11
N LEU A 121 -8.80 -13.24 1.53
CA LEU A 121 -8.46 -13.30 0.11
C LEU A 121 -6.99 -12.93 -0.12
N SER A 122 -6.46 -13.29 -1.28
CA SER A 122 -5.11 -12.93 -1.70
C SER A 122 -5.05 -11.44 -2.06
N THR A 123 -3.89 -10.82 -1.83
CA THR A 123 -3.63 -9.43 -2.21
C THR A 123 -2.21 -9.27 -2.76
N ASN A 124 -1.99 -8.20 -3.51
CA ASN A 124 -0.68 -7.85 -4.04
C ASN A 124 0.23 -7.11 -3.03
N ILE A 125 -0.12 -7.03 -1.75
CA ILE A 125 0.65 -6.29 -0.72
C ILE A 125 2.08 -6.82 -0.63
N GLY A 126 2.27 -8.14 -0.65
CA GLY A 126 3.60 -8.76 -0.62
C GLY A 126 4.48 -8.33 -1.78
N PHE A 127 3.93 -8.35 -2.99
CA PHE A 127 4.60 -7.86 -4.19
C PHE A 127 4.97 -6.37 -4.11
N LEU A 128 4.05 -5.51 -3.65
CA LEU A 128 4.32 -4.08 -3.48
C LEU A 128 5.45 -3.83 -2.47
N ARG A 129 5.52 -4.61 -1.39
CA ARG A 129 6.62 -4.54 -0.43
C ARG A 129 7.96 -4.94 -1.04
N ALA A 130 7.99 -6.02 -1.81
CA ALA A 130 9.19 -6.45 -2.52
C ALA A 130 9.65 -5.37 -3.51
N LEU A 131 8.74 -4.85 -4.34
CA LEU A 131 9.00 -3.80 -5.30
C LEU A 131 9.60 -2.54 -4.65
N LEU A 132 8.99 -2.04 -3.58
CA LEU A 132 9.47 -0.83 -2.90
C LEU A 132 10.77 -1.05 -2.10
N SER A 133 11.14 -2.29 -1.85
CA SER A 133 12.40 -2.66 -1.20
C SER A 133 13.56 -2.81 -2.18
N GLU A 134 13.26 -2.90 -3.49
CA GLU A 134 14.28 -3.09 -4.53
C GLU A 134 15.23 -1.89 -4.59
N PRO A 135 16.56 -2.11 -4.52
CA PRO A 135 17.53 -1.02 -4.51
C PRO A 135 17.45 -0.09 -5.72
N GLU A 136 17.20 -0.62 -6.91
CA GLU A 136 17.06 0.18 -8.12
C GLU A 136 15.81 1.05 -8.08
N PHE A 137 14.69 0.52 -7.57
CA PHE A 137 13.47 1.30 -7.34
C PHE A 137 13.75 2.47 -6.37
N ARG A 138 14.40 2.17 -5.26
CA ARG A 138 14.76 3.17 -4.24
C ARG A 138 15.71 4.25 -4.75
N ASN A 139 16.54 3.92 -5.73
CA ASN A 139 17.47 4.85 -6.39
C ASN A 139 16.86 5.56 -7.61
N GLU A 140 15.53 5.54 -7.73
CA GLU A 140 14.77 6.22 -8.80
C GLU A 140 15.13 5.73 -10.22
N ARG A 141 15.72 4.54 -10.34
CA ARG A 141 16.01 3.89 -11.62
C ARG A 141 14.83 3.06 -12.08
N ILE A 142 13.73 3.75 -12.32
CA ILE A 142 12.44 3.12 -12.64
C ILE A 142 11.89 3.63 -13.96
N ASN A 143 11.27 2.69 -14.67
CA ASN A 143 10.52 2.94 -15.90
C ASN A 143 9.32 1.98 -15.96
N THR A 144 8.51 2.09 -17.00
CA THR A 144 7.31 1.25 -17.17
C THR A 144 7.62 -0.23 -17.42
N GLY A 145 8.86 -0.58 -17.80
CA GLY A 145 9.33 -1.95 -17.97
C GLY A 145 9.91 -2.59 -16.70
N PHE A 146 10.04 -1.82 -15.60
CA PHE A 146 10.76 -2.24 -14.41
C PHE A 146 10.33 -3.61 -13.87
N ILE A 147 9.04 -3.89 -13.82
CA ILE A 147 8.51 -5.17 -13.32
C ILE A 147 8.90 -6.32 -14.26
N ALA A 148 8.87 -6.10 -15.56
CA ALA A 148 9.26 -7.10 -16.55
C ALA A 148 10.77 -7.43 -16.49
N ASP A 149 11.58 -6.44 -16.16
CA ASP A 149 13.03 -6.57 -16.01
C ASP A 149 13.43 -7.25 -14.68
N HIS A 150 12.49 -7.36 -13.72
CA HIS A 150 12.71 -7.93 -12.40
C HIS A 150 11.70 -9.06 -12.09
N PRO A 151 11.73 -10.19 -12.80
CA PRO A 151 10.76 -11.29 -12.64
C PRO A 151 10.77 -11.92 -11.23
N ASN A 152 11.87 -11.83 -10.50
CA ASN A 152 12.00 -12.26 -9.11
C ASN A 152 11.00 -11.54 -8.17
N LEU A 153 10.52 -10.36 -8.53
CA LEU A 153 9.51 -9.64 -7.75
C LEU A 153 8.16 -10.37 -7.74
N LEU A 154 7.90 -11.23 -8.71
CA LEU A 154 6.68 -12.04 -8.82
C LEU A 154 6.77 -13.32 -7.97
N GLU A 155 7.97 -13.76 -7.62
CA GLU A 155 8.23 -14.93 -6.77
C GLU A 155 8.17 -14.55 -5.28
N VAL A 156 7.21 -13.72 -4.90
CA VAL A 156 7.05 -13.33 -3.49
C VAL A 156 6.70 -14.58 -2.70
N PRO A 157 7.51 -14.98 -1.71
CA PRO A 157 7.15 -16.12 -0.84
C PRO A 157 5.75 -15.87 -0.27
N ALA A 158 4.91 -16.87 -0.31
CA ALA A 158 3.65 -16.86 0.46
C ALA A 158 3.99 -16.31 1.84
N ALA A 159 3.19 -15.36 2.33
CA ALA A 159 3.45 -14.61 3.56
C ALA A 159 4.12 -15.54 4.57
N ALA A 160 5.33 -15.17 5.00
CA ALA A 160 6.10 -16.01 5.90
C ALA A 160 5.12 -16.46 6.98
N ASP A 161 5.09 -17.76 7.28
CA ASP A 161 4.15 -18.35 8.25
C ASP A 161 4.41 -17.79 9.65
N ASP A 162 4.12 -16.49 9.80
CA ASP A 162 4.28 -15.76 11.05
C ASP A 162 3.28 -16.28 12.07
N ALA A 163 2.13 -16.80 11.63
CA ALA A 163 1.18 -17.49 12.50
C ALA A 163 1.79 -18.79 13.04
N GLY A 164 2.43 -19.60 12.19
CA GLY A 164 3.15 -20.79 12.60
C GLY A 164 4.32 -20.48 13.52
N LYS A 165 5.08 -19.43 13.24
CA LYS A 165 6.17 -19.00 14.13
C LYS A 165 5.66 -18.54 15.50
N ILE A 166 4.59 -17.75 15.53
CA ILE A 166 3.95 -17.32 16.78
C ILE A 166 3.39 -18.52 17.54
N LEU A 167 2.69 -19.43 16.88
CA LEU A 167 2.18 -20.64 17.50
C LEU A 167 3.30 -21.53 18.05
N ASN A 168 4.39 -21.71 17.30
CA ASN A 168 5.55 -22.47 17.77
C ASN A 168 6.23 -21.78 18.95
N TYR A 169 6.34 -20.45 18.93
CA TYR A 169 6.87 -19.68 20.08
C TYR A 169 5.96 -19.84 21.31
N LEU A 170 4.66 -19.64 21.15
CA LEU A 170 3.69 -19.80 22.24
C LEU A 170 3.69 -21.24 22.79
N ALA A 171 3.72 -22.25 21.92
CA ALA A 171 3.81 -23.65 22.32
C ALA A 171 5.11 -23.92 23.10
N SER A 172 6.24 -23.40 22.60
CA SER A 172 7.53 -23.54 23.30
C SER A 172 7.53 -22.90 24.70
N VAL A 173 6.98 -21.69 24.82
CA VAL A 173 6.88 -21.00 26.12
C VAL A 173 5.93 -21.75 27.06
N THR A 174 4.78 -22.22 26.56
CA THR A 174 3.80 -22.96 27.37
C THR A 174 4.36 -24.30 27.86
N VAL A 175 5.10 -25.00 27.01
CA VAL A 175 5.67 -26.32 27.36
C VAL A 175 6.90 -26.18 28.24
N ASN A 176 7.80 -25.26 27.90
CA ASN A 176 9.10 -25.16 28.61
C ASN A 176 9.07 -24.22 29.83
N GLN A 177 8.10 -23.32 29.91
CA GLN A 177 7.94 -22.38 31.02
C GLN A 177 6.45 -22.25 31.44
N PRO A 178 5.79 -23.35 31.84
CA PRO A 178 4.34 -23.37 32.07
C PRO A 178 3.88 -22.43 33.20
N ASN A 179 4.78 -21.98 34.08
CA ASN A 179 4.50 -21.07 35.20
C ASN A 179 5.16 -19.69 35.04
N GLY A 180 5.63 -19.35 33.83
CA GLY A 180 6.40 -18.15 33.60
C GLY A 180 7.86 -18.23 34.09
N PRO A 181 8.64 -17.18 33.90
CA PRO A 181 10.03 -17.16 34.39
C PRO A 181 10.02 -17.31 35.92
N ARG A 182 10.84 -18.25 36.42
CA ARG A 182 11.01 -18.43 37.86
C ARG A 182 11.54 -17.12 38.46
N PRO A 183 10.94 -16.61 39.56
CA PRO A 183 11.51 -15.46 40.24
C PRO A 183 12.94 -15.79 40.64
N THR A 184 13.88 -14.98 40.19
CA THR A 184 15.27 -15.02 40.70
C THR A 184 15.17 -14.63 42.17
N ASN A 185 15.43 -15.60 43.06
CA ASN A 185 15.55 -15.29 44.48
C ASN A 185 16.61 -14.19 44.67
N ILE A 186 16.18 -13.09 45.23
CA ILE A 186 17.02 -12.05 45.78
C ILE A 186 17.75 -12.61 47.00
#